data_97cc2d524d3904f55baec9341a3aa40b
#
_entry.id   97cc2d524d3904f55baec9341a3aa40b
#
_cell.length_a   1.000
_cell.length_b   1.000
_cell.length_c   1.000
_cell.angle_alpha   90.00
_cell.angle_beta   90.00
_cell.angle_gamma   90.00
#
_symmetry.space_group_name_H-M   'P 1'
#
loop_
_entity.id
_entity.type
_entity.pdbx_description
1 polymer ?
#
loop_
_entity_poly.entity_id
_entity_poly.type
_entity_poly.pdbx_seq_one_letter_code
_entity_poly.pdbx_strand_id
1 'polypeptide(L)'
;HKVLVVDGDSGLRNLDIVLGMSDRVVFSFADVASGMIPLTEAAAHHPDLEKLFLLTAPAEPLKSGALTADGMRLLVRQANEEEFDYILIDGPAGLAEEYHAFAAVADEAIIITCGGSGSLRGAERMARVLEDDGVMQVRLVVNRIRRRLIRRGAIGTVDDAMDATGLCLLGIVPEDEAVSVAAGAGKPVQ
;
A
#
# COMPACT_ATOMS: atom_id res chain seq x y z
N HIS A 1 -9.01 7.15 15.15
CA HIS A 1 -8.58 5.76 14.91
C HIS A 1 -7.06 5.64 15.05
N LYS A 2 -6.58 4.56 15.65
CA LYS A 2 -5.17 4.19 15.73
C LYS A 2 -4.81 3.40 14.48
N VAL A 3 -3.87 3.89 13.69
CA VAL A 3 -3.54 3.35 12.36
C VAL A 3 -2.09 2.91 12.32
N LEU A 4 -1.88 1.68 11.88
CA LEU A 4 -0.57 1.16 11.52
C LEU A 4 -0.44 1.18 9.99
N VAL A 5 0.56 1.86 9.47
CA VAL A 5 0.93 1.83 8.05
C VAL A 5 2.15 0.94 7.90
N VAL A 6 2.10 0.00 6.96
CA VAL A 6 3.18 -0.92 6.66
C VAL A 6 3.69 -0.65 5.25
N ASP A 7 4.94 -0.26 5.12
CA ASP A 7 5.61 -0.16 3.82
C ASP A 7 5.99 -1.56 3.35
N GLY A 8 5.17 -2.14 2.47
CA GLY A 8 5.36 -3.48 1.92
C GLY A 8 6.29 -3.53 0.70
N ASP A 9 6.77 -2.38 0.19
CA ASP A 9 7.67 -2.33 -0.96
C ASP A 9 9.14 -2.45 -0.53
N SER A 10 9.61 -3.68 -0.40
CA SER A 10 11.01 -3.97 -0.06
C SER A 10 12.02 -3.53 -1.15
N GLY A 11 11.55 -3.19 -2.34
CA GLY A 11 12.39 -2.73 -3.46
C GLY A 11 12.66 -1.24 -3.45
N LEU A 12 11.67 -0.41 -3.10
CA LEU A 12 11.75 1.05 -3.17
C LEU A 12 11.82 1.72 -1.81
N ARG A 13 11.12 1.21 -0.80
CA ARG A 13 11.12 1.76 0.56
C ARG A 13 11.03 3.29 0.59
N ASN A 14 9.87 3.83 0.29
CA ASN A 14 9.68 5.28 0.15
C ASN A 14 8.72 5.89 1.19
N LEU A 15 7.98 5.06 1.92
CA LEU A 15 6.89 5.54 2.75
C LEU A 15 7.40 6.35 3.97
N ASP A 16 8.55 5.99 4.51
CA ASP A 16 9.22 6.74 5.57
C ASP A 16 9.63 8.16 5.12
N ILE A 17 10.03 8.32 3.85
CA ILE A 17 10.35 9.62 3.25
C ILE A 17 9.08 10.46 3.10
N VAL A 18 8.02 9.87 2.52
CA VAL A 18 6.73 10.56 2.28
C VAL A 18 6.09 11.02 3.58
N LEU A 19 6.25 10.25 4.66
CA LEU A 19 5.72 10.56 5.99
C LEU A 19 6.69 11.41 6.84
N GLY A 20 7.89 11.73 6.35
CA GLY A 20 8.88 12.52 7.10
C GLY A 20 9.42 11.79 8.34
N MET A 21 9.54 10.45 8.27
CA MET A 21 9.92 9.60 9.40
C MET A 21 11.22 8.83 9.19
N SER A 22 12.04 9.17 8.17
CA SER A 22 13.22 8.38 7.79
C SER A 22 14.28 8.26 8.89
N ASP A 23 14.36 9.22 9.80
CA ASP A 23 15.26 9.24 10.96
C ASP A 23 14.71 8.51 12.18
N ARG A 24 13.49 7.99 12.13
CA ARG A 24 12.77 7.37 13.26
C ARG A 24 12.59 5.88 13.12
N VAL A 25 12.75 5.33 11.92
CA VAL A 25 12.53 3.92 11.63
C VAL A 25 13.84 3.14 11.78
N VAL A 26 13.80 2.11 12.64
CA VAL A 26 14.97 1.25 12.94
C VAL A 26 14.70 -0.18 12.48
N PHE A 27 13.53 -0.70 12.76
CA PHE A 27 13.11 -2.05 12.43
C PHE A 27 12.09 -2.05 11.29
N SER A 28 12.04 -3.14 10.55
CA SER A 28 11.14 -3.33 9.42
C SER A 28 9.93 -4.21 9.78
N PHE A 29 8.94 -4.24 8.89
CA PHE A 29 7.82 -5.17 9.03
C PHE A 29 8.29 -6.64 8.98
N ALA A 30 9.38 -6.93 8.25
CA ALA A 30 9.92 -8.27 8.14
C ALA A 30 10.53 -8.77 9.47
N ASP A 31 11.10 -7.86 10.27
CA ASP A 31 11.62 -8.21 11.61
C ASP A 31 10.48 -8.63 12.55
N VAL A 32 9.34 -7.96 12.46
CA VAL A 32 8.13 -8.33 13.21
C VAL A 32 7.52 -9.62 12.69
N ALA A 33 7.39 -9.76 11.37
CA ALA A 33 6.83 -10.95 10.74
C ALA A 33 7.66 -12.21 10.99
N SER A 34 8.98 -12.07 11.15
CA SER A 34 9.86 -13.19 11.54
C SER A 34 9.83 -13.51 13.04
N GLY A 35 9.18 -12.68 13.85
CA GLY A 35 9.16 -12.80 15.31
C GLY A 35 10.46 -12.36 16.00
N MET A 36 11.36 -11.69 15.27
CA MET A 36 12.65 -11.25 15.83
C MET A 36 12.46 -10.08 16.80
N ILE A 37 11.56 -9.17 16.51
CA ILE A 37 11.26 -7.96 17.29
C ILE A 37 9.75 -7.86 17.48
N PRO A 38 9.25 -7.51 18.68
CA PRO A 38 7.83 -7.27 18.88
C PRO A 38 7.39 -5.96 18.19
N LEU A 39 6.11 -5.90 17.78
CA LEU A 39 5.53 -4.73 17.13
C LEU A 39 5.69 -3.46 17.96
N THR A 40 5.54 -3.56 19.27
CA THR A 40 5.68 -2.44 20.23
C THR A 40 7.04 -1.75 20.19
N GLU A 41 8.09 -2.47 19.79
CA GLU A 41 9.45 -1.91 19.64
C GLU A 41 9.72 -1.46 18.21
N ALA A 42 9.06 -2.11 17.23
CA ALA A 42 9.33 -1.86 15.81
C ALA A 42 8.51 -0.71 15.23
N ALA A 43 7.26 -0.53 15.67
CA ALA A 43 6.36 0.49 15.14
C ALA A 43 6.78 1.90 15.53
N ALA A 44 7.25 2.69 14.55
CA ALA A 44 7.66 4.06 14.77
C ALA A 44 6.43 4.98 14.85
N HIS A 45 6.32 5.78 15.92
CA HIS A 45 5.25 6.75 16.11
C HIS A 45 5.50 8.02 15.28
N HIS A 46 4.46 8.50 14.56
CA HIS A 46 4.55 9.74 13.78
C HIS A 46 4.64 10.97 14.71
N PRO A 47 5.56 11.93 14.45
CA PRO A 47 5.80 13.06 15.36
C PRO A 47 4.60 13.99 15.52
N ASP A 48 3.82 14.20 14.45
CA ASP A 48 2.74 15.18 14.43
C ASP A 48 1.34 14.53 14.43
N LEU A 49 1.24 13.24 14.17
CA LEU A 49 -0.02 12.50 14.10
C LEU A 49 -0.07 11.42 15.20
N GLU A 50 -0.63 11.78 16.33
CA GLU A 50 -0.61 10.99 17.59
C GLU A 50 -1.07 9.53 17.43
N LYS A 51 -1.92 9.23 16.47
CA LYS A 51 -2.49 7.89 16.28
C LYS A 51 -1.97 7.17 15.02
N LEU A 52 -0.91 7.69 14.41
CA LEU A 52 -0.29 7.12 13.23
C LEU A 52 1.05 6.47 13.58
N PHE A 53 1.23 5.23 13.15
CA PHE A 53 2.44 4.45 13.34
C PHE A 53 2.90 3.88 11.99
N LEU A 54 4.20 3.74 11.83
CA LEU A 54 4.83 3.21 10.63
C LEU A 54 5.70 1.99 10.94
N LEU A 55 5.54 0.93 10.16
CA LEU A 55 6.52 -0.12 9.94
C LEU A 55 7.11 0.04 8.55
N THR A 56 8.40 0.28 8.46
CA THR A 56 9.09 0.43 7.18
C THR A 56 9.39 -0.91 6.51
N ALA A 57 9.66 -0.87 5.21
CA ALA A 57 10.25 -1.99 4.50
C ALA A 57 11.70 -2.26 4.97
N PRO A 58 12.21 -3.49 4.82
CA PRO A 58 13.61 -3.79 5.11
C PRO A 58 14.55 -3.00 4.18
N ALA A 59 15.77 -2.73 4.66
CA ALA A 59 16.76 -1.96 3.91
C ALA A 59 17.26 -2.70 2.65
N GLU A 60 17.22 -4.02 2.66
CA GLU A 60 17.56 -4.86 1.52
C GLU A 60 16.29 -5.59 1.03
N PRO A 61 16.15 -5.79 -0.29
CA PRO A 61 15.04 -6.54 -0.83
C PRO A 61 14.93 -7.93 -0.21
N LEU A 62 13.71 -8.34 0.09
CA LEU A 62 13.45 -9.66 0.64
C LEU A 62 13.86 -10.75 -0.35
N LYS A 63 14.44 -11.81 0.15
CA LYS A 63 14.68 -13.02 -0.65
C LYS A 63 13.35 -13.72 -0.91
N SER A 64 13.25 -14.39 -2.08
CA SER A 64 12.09 -15.22 -2.39
C SER A 64 11.73 -16.17 -1.23
N GLY A 65 10.46 -16.20 -0.84
CA GLY A 65 9.95 -16.99 0.26
C GLY A 65 10.31 -16.49 1.67
N ALA A 66 10.99 -15.35 1.81
CA ALA A 66 11.33 -14.82 3.13
C ALA A 66 10.11 -14.30 3.90
N LEU A 67 9.13 -13.73 3.19
CA LEU A 67 7.86 -13.31 3.77
C LEU A 67 6.82 -14.41 3.62
N THR A 68 6.25 -14.84 4.72
CA THR A 68 5.24 -15.92 4.75
C THR A 68 3.89 -15.39 5.23
N ALA A 69 2.82 -16.07 4.85
CA ALA A 69 1.48 -15.78 5.35
C ALA A 69 1.42 -15.89 6.90
N ASP A 70 2.13 -16.85 7.49
CA ASP A 70 2.16 -17.01 8.95
C ASP A 70 2.90 -15.87 9.63
N GLY A 71 3.96 -15.35 9.03
CA GLY A 71 4.66 -14.16 9.51
C GLY A 71 3.74 -12.93 9.50
N MET A 72 2.99 -12.73 8.41
CA MET A 72 2.02 -11.63 8.35
C MET A 72 0.86 -11.81 9.33
N ARG A 73 0.39 -13.04 9.56
CA ARG A 73 -0.61 -13.31 10.62
C ARG A 73 -0.07 -13.00 12.01
N LEU A 74 1.22 -13.25 12.26
CA LEU A 74 1.87 -12.87 13.52
C LEU A 74 1.86 -11.34 13.69
N LEU A 75 2.23 -10.58 12.66
CA LEU A 75 2.22 -9.12 12.68
C LEU A 75 0.80 -8.58 12.95
N VAL A 76 -0.20 -9.05 12.19
CA VAL A 76 -1.60 -8.61 12.35
C VAL A 76 -2.14 -8.96 13.75
N ARG A 77 -1.80 -10.12 14.29
CA ARG A 77 -2.20 -10.49 15.66
C ARG A 77 -1.61 -9.52 16.69
N GLN A 78 -0.31 -9.18 16.60
CA GLN A 78 0.30 -8.21 17.48
C GLN A 78 -0.34 -6.81 17.34
N ALA A 79 -0.68 -6.40 16.12
CA ALA A 79 -1.38 -5.13 15.89
C ALA A 79 -2.79 -5.11 16.53
N ASN A 80 -3.50 -6.24 16.50
CA ASN A 80 -4.79 -6.36 17.17
C ASN A 80 -4.63 -6.33 18.71
N GLU A 81 -3.60 -6.96 19.27
CA GLU A 81 -3.27 -6.92 20.70
C GLU A 81 -2.94 -5.48 21.15
N GLU A 82 -2.35 -4.68 20.27
CA GLU A 82 -2.05 -3.26 20.47
C GLU A 82 -3.22 -2.32 20.13
N GLU A 83 -4.40 -2.84 19.90
CA GLU A 83 -5.64 -2.10 19.63
C GLU A 83 -5.54 -1.14 18.43
N PHE A 84 -4.86 -1.53 17.34
CA PHE A 84 -4.93 -0.79 16.09
C PHE A 84 -6.31 -0.98 15.45
N ASP A 85 -6.96 0.14 15.08
CA ASP A 85 -8.25 0.13 14.37
C ASP A 85 -8.09 -0.25 12.89
N TYR A 86 -6.96 0.13 12.29
CA TYR A 86 -6.64 -0.14 10.88
C TYR A 86 -5.18 -0.49 10.70
N ILE A 87 -4.93 -1.45 9.81
CA ILE A 87 -3.61 -1.79 9.29
C ILE A 87 -3.64 -1.53 7.78
N LEU A 88 -2.86 -0.57 7.30
CA LEU A 88 -2.75 -0.22 5.88
C LEU A 88 -1.43 -0.76 5.34
N ILE A 89 -1.49 -1.72 4.43
CA ILE A 89 -0.30 -2.30 3.81
C ILE A 89 -0.13 -1.67 2.43
N ASP A 90 0.92 -0.87 2.24
CA ASP A 90 1.30 -0.31 0.95
C ASP A 90 2.13 -1.34 0.18
N GLY A 91 1.50 -2.03 -0.74
CA GLY A 91 2.12 -3.13 -1.49
C GLY A 91 3.05 -2.65 -2.60
N PRO A 92 4.04 -3.47 -3.00
CA PRO A 92 4.98 -3.11 -4.05
C PRO A 92 4.29 -2.94 -5.41
N ALA A 93 4.94 -2.22 -6.33
CA ALA A 93 4.42 -2.08 -7.68
C ALA A 93 4.58 -3.39 -8.49
N GLY A 94 3.58 -3.74 -9.29
CA GLY A 94 3.61 -4.94 -10.13
C GLY A 94 3.15 -6.21 -9.39
N LEU A 95 3.59 -7.37 -9.86
CA LEU A 95 3.25 -8.68 -9.29
C LEU A 95 4.47 -9.24 -8.54
N ALA A 96 4.65 -8.82 -7.31
CA ALA A 96 5.71 -9.33 -6.44
C ALA A 96 5.21 -10.57 -5.66
N GLU A 97 6.13 -11.44 -5.26
CA GLU A 97 5.80 -12.67 -4.52
C GLU A 97 5.18 -12.36 -3.14
N GLU A 98 5.57 -11.24 -2.55
CA GLU A 98 5.09 -10.75 -1.25
C GLU A 98 3.57 -10.52 -1.20
N TYR A 99 2.92 -10.28 -2.35
CA TYR A 99 1.47 -10.09 -2.41
C TYR A 99 0.67 -11.24 -1.82
N HIS A 100 1.10 -12.48 -2.02
CA HIS A 100 0.40 -13.64 -1.46
C HIS A 100 0.39 -13.63 0.08
N ALA A 101 1.47 -13.16 0.69
CA ALA A 101 1.54 -13.03 2.14
C ALA A 101 0.67 -11.87 2.66
N PHE A 102 0.59 -10.76 1.92
CA PHE A 102 -0.29 -9.63 2.25
C PHE A 102 -1.76 -9.98 2.04
N ALA A 103 -2.09 -10.61 0.91
CA ALA A 103 -3.45 -11.06 0.60
C ALA A 103 -3.99 -12.04 1.66
N ALA A 104 -3.14 -12.91 2.20
CA ALA A 104 -3.51 -13.89 3.22
C ALA A 104 -3.99 -13.29 4.56
N VAL A 105 -3.81 -11.98 4.77
CA VAL A 105 -4.23 -11.24 5.97
C VAL A 105 -5.11 -10.04 5.68
N ALA A 106 -5.39 -9.75 4.41
CA ALA A 106 -6.18 -8.59 4.01
C ALA A 106 -7.68 -8.89 4.09
N ASP A 107 -8.44 -8.03 4.74
CA ASP A 107 -9.90 -8.03 4.71
C ASP A 107 -10.41 -7.40 3.41
N GLU A 108 -9.75 -6.33 2.96
CA GLU A 108 -10.05 -5.57 1.75
C GLU A 108 -8.77 -5.23 0.99
N ALA A 109 -8.88 -5.11 -0.33
CA ALA A 109 -7.81 -4.61 -1.17
C ALA A 109 -8.28 -3.43 -2.03
N ILE A 110 -7.38 -2.46 -2.24
CA ILE A 110 -7.61 -1.32 -3.12
C ILE A 110 -6.55 -1.36 -4.22
N ILE A 111 -6.99 -1.56 -5.44
CA ILE A 111 -6.12 -1.46 -6.61
C ILE A 111 -6.07 -0.01 -7.07
N ILE A 112 -4.88 0.58 -7.09
CA ILE A 112 -4.66 1.94 -7.56
C ILE A 112 -4.07 1.89 -8.97
N THR A 113 -4.76 2.47 -9.94
CA THR A 113 -4.33 2.53 -11.33
C THR A 113 -4.32 3.96 -11.86
N CYS A 114 -3.52 4.21 -12.89
CA CYS A 114 -3.58 5.43 -13.69
C CYS A 114 -4.23 5.11 -15.03
N GLY A 115 -4.81 6.09 -15.73
CA GLY A 115 -5.58 5.89 -16.97
C GLY A 115 -4.78 5.41 -18.21
N GLY A 116 -3.54 4.99 -18.06
CA GLY A 116 -2.72 4.47 -19.16
C GLY A 116 -2.92 2.96 -19.39
N SER A 117 -2.87 2.51 -20.65
CA SER A 117 -3.14 1.10 -21.01
C SER A 117 -2.25 0.09 -20.29
N GLY A 118 -0.98 0.44 -20.02
CA GLY A 118 -0.07 -0.42 -19.24
C GLY A 118 -0.50 -0.57 -17.79
N SER A 119 -0.95 0.53 -17.16
CA SER A 119 -1.45 0.53 -15.80
C SER A 119 -2.75 -0.26 -15.68
N LEU A 120 -3.65 -0.15 -16.65
CA LEU A 120 -4.91 -0.91 -16.68
C LEU A 120 -4.67 -2.41 -16.78
N ARG A 121 -3.72 -2.85 -17.62
CA ARG A 121 -3.34 -4.28 -17.69
C ARG A 121 -2.74 -4.78 -16.38
N GLY A 122 -1.95 -3.95 -15.71
CA GLY A 122 -1.41 -4.29 -14.38
C GLY A 122 -2.52 -4.45 -13.36
N ALA A 123 -3.49 -3.54 -13.34
CA ALA A 123 -4.65 -3.57 -12.47
C ALA A 123 -5.53 -4.81 -12.71
N GLU A 124 -5.81 -5.14 -13.99
CA GLU A 124 -6.55 -6.37 -14.38
C GLU A 124 -5.86 -7.64 -13.86
N ARG A 125 -4.54 -7.74 -14.04
CA ARG A 125 -3.78 -8.89 -13.52
C ARG A 125 -3.81 -8.98 -12.01
N MET A 126 -3.64 -7.85 -11.33
CA MET A 126 -3.68 -7.80 -9.87
C MET A 126 -5.06 -8.19 -9.33
N ALA A 127 -6.14 -7.75 -9.99
CA ALA A 127 -7.50 -8.13 -9.61
C ALA A 127 -7.67 -9.66 -9.59
N ARG A 128 -7.16 -10.34 -10.62
CA ARG A 128 -7.20 -11.82 -10.70
C ARG A 128 -6.36 -12.48 -9.61
N VAL A 129 -5.14 -11.96 -9.34
CA VAL A 129 -4.28 -12.51 -8.28
C VAL A 129 -4.95 -12.41 -6.91
N LEU A 130 -5.55 -11.25 -6.60
CA LEU A 130 -6.26 -11.06 -5.33
C LEU A 130 -7.51 -11.94 -5.21
N GLU A 131 -8.24 -12.15 -6.32
CA GLU A 131 -9.38 -13.09 -6.38
C GLU A 131 -8.90 -14.52 -6.14
N ASP A 132 -7.83 -14.97 -6.80
CA ASP A 132 -7.25 -16.30 -6.65
C ASP A 132 -6.74 -16.53 -5.22
N ASP A 133 -6.21 -15.50 -4.56
CA ASP A 133 -5.78 -15.51 -3.16
C ASP A 133 -6.94 -15.39 -2.16
N GLY A 134 -8.18 -15.25 -2.64
CA GLY A 134 -9.40 -15.25 -1.84
C GLY A 134 -9.75 -13.92 -1.19
N VAL A 135 -9.19 -12.79 -1.64
CA VAL A 135 -9.60 -11.46 -1.17
C VAL A 135 -10.94 -11.08 -1.80
N MET A 136 -12.01 -11.17 -1.01
CA MET A 136 -13.38 -11.01 -1.49
C MET A 136 -13.81 -9.57 -1.78
N GLN A 137 -13.17 -8.60 -1.14
CA GLN A 137 -13.48 -7.18 -1.29
C GLN A 137 -12.32 -6.46 -1.97
N VAL A 138 -12.39 -6.36 -3.30
CA VAL A 138 -11.40 -5.63 -4.09
C VAL A 138 -12.07 -4.43 -4.75
N ARG A 139 -11.51 -3.24 -4.58
CA ARG A 139 -12.03 -1.99 -5.13
C ARG A 139 -10.99 -1.27 -5.95
N LEU A 140 -11.44 -0.38 -6.84
CA LEU A 140 -10.60 0.38 -7.75
C LEU A 140 -10.52 1.86 -7.37
N VAL A 141 -9.31 2.40 -7.36
CA VAL A 141 -9.05 3.83 -7.34
C VAL A 141 -8.34 4.23 -8.63
N VAL A 142 -8.86 5.20 -9.34
CA VAL A 142 -8.18 5.77 -10.51
C VAL A 142 -7.46 7.05 -10.08
N ASN A 143 -6.12 6.97 -10.06
CA ASN A 143 -5.24 8.01 -9.55
C ASN A 143 -4.66 8.87 -10.69
N ARG A 144 -4.21 10.08 -10.35
CA ARG A 144 -3.54 11.04 -11.25
C ARG A 144 -4.39 11.39 -12.48
N ILE A 145 -5.70 11.58 -12.27
CA ILE A 145 -6.64 11.90 -13.34
C ILE A 145 -6.38 13.31 -13.89
N ARG A 146 -6.10 13.36 -15.18
CA ARG A 146 -5.95 14.60 -15.95
C ARG A 146 -7.15 14.78 -16.87
N ARG A 147 -8.17 15.50 -16.44
CA ARG A 147 -9.41 15.75 -17.23
C ARG A 147 -9.13 16.23 -18.67
N ARG A 148 -8.06 17.01 -18.85
CA ARG A 148 -7.67 17.52 -20.18
C ARG A 148 -7.23 16.40 -21.14
N LEU A 149 -6.53 15.36 -20.62
CA LEU A 149 -6.08 14.23 -21.44
C LEU A 149 -7.22 13.29 -21.80
N ILE A 150 -8.15 13.07 -20.86
CA ILE A 150 -9.38 12.29 -21.12
C ILE A 150 -10.19 12.95 -22.25
N ARG A 151 -10.44 14.27 -22.16
CA ARG A 151 -11.20 15.00 -23.21
C ARG A 151 -10.56 14.94 -24.60
N ARG A 152 -9.24 14.70 -24.68
CA ARG A 152 -8.50 14.55 -25.93
C ARG A 152 -8.41 13.10 -26.40
N GLY A 153 -8.94 12.13 -25.65
CA GLY A 153 -8.81 10.72 -25.94
C GLY A 153 -7.36 10.18 -25.82
N ALA A 154 -6.48 10.93 -25.11
CA ALA A 154 -5.08 10.56 -24.96
C ALA A 154 -4.85 9.52 -23.84
N ILE A 155 -5.79 9.40 -22.91
CA ILE A 155 -5.83 8.37 -21.87
C ILE A 155 -7.27 7.84 -21.75
N GLY A 156 -7.40 6.61 -21.22
CA GLY A 156 -8.69 5.99 -20.96
C GLY A 156 -9.51 6.75 -19.93
N THR A 157 -10.80 6.52 -19.96
CA THR A 157 -11.78 7.04 -19.00
C THR A 157 -11.76 6.21 -17.70
N VAL A 158 -12.51 6.66 -16.71
CA VAL A 158 -12.75 5.88 -15.48
C VAL A 158 -13.55 4.61 -15.80
N ASP A 159 -14.52 4.72 -16.73
CA ASP A 159 -15.32 3.59 -17.17
C ASP A 159 -14.45 2.52 -17.86
N ASP A 160 -13.49 2.94 -18.72
CA ASP A 160 -12.53 2.01 -19.32
C ASP A 160 -11.71 1.26 -18.26
N ALA A 161 -11.39 1.90 -17.14
CA ALA A 161 -10.65 1.25 -16.06
C ALA A 161 -11.53 0.25 -15.28
N MET A 162 -12.79 0.58 -15.04
CA MET A 162 -13.77 -0.33 -14.44
C MET A 162 -14.04 -1.53 -15.34
N ASP A 163 -14.25 -1.31 -16.63
CA ASP A 163 -14.50 -2.36 -17.62
C ASP A 163 -13.30 -3.31 -17.75
N ALA A 164 -12.08 -2.77 -17.77
CA ALA A 164 -10.86 -3.57 -17.89
C ALA A 164 -10.59 -4.44 -16.66
N THR A 165 -10.93 -3.97 -15.47
CA THR A 165 -10.65 -4.68 -14.21
C THR A 165 -11.83 -5.51 -13.71
N GLY A 166 -13.05 -5.19 -14.12
CA GLY A 166 -14.27 -5.76 -13.56
C GLY A 166 -14.60 -5.29 -12.13
N LEU A 167 -13.88 -4.28 -11.62
CA LEU A 167 -13.98 -3.84 -10.23
C LEU A 167 -14.90 -2.63 -10.06
N CYS A 168 -15.53 -2.57 -8.88
CA CYS A 168 -16.28 -1.40 -8.47
C CYS A 168 -15.35 -0.23 -8.12
N LEU A 169 -15.68 0.97 -8.61
CA LEU A 169 -14.95 2.19 -8.30
C LEU A 169 -15.15 2.58 -6.83
N LEU A 170 -14.05 2.76 -6.10
CA LEU A 170 -14.03 3.37 -4.78
C LEU A 170 -13.93 4.90 -4.88
N GLY A 171 -13.10 5.39 -5.82
CA GLY A 171 -12.92 6.82 -6.00
C GLY A 171 -11.93 7.20 -7.09
N ILE A 172 -11.82 8.49 -7.33
CA ILE A 172 -10.86 9.09 -8.25
C ILE A 172 -10.02 10.13 -7.53
N VAL A 173 -8.72 10.16 -7.83
CA VAL A 173 -7.78 11.15 -7.31
C VAL A 173 -7.25 11.98 -8.49
N PRO A 174 -7.59 13.27 -8.58
CA PRO A 174 -7.02 14.14 -9.59
C PRO A 174 -5.50 14.28 -9.43
N GLU A 175 -4.80 14.53 -10.54
CA GLU A 175 -3.40 14.91 -10.44
C GLU A 175 -3.29 16.33 -9.91
N ASP A 176 -2.50 16.49 -8.84
CA ASP A 176 -2.23 17.78 -8.20
C ASP A 176 -0.74 17.87 -7.85
N GLU A 177 -0.12 18.99 -8.24
CA GLU A 177 1.29 19.25 -7.96
C GLU A 177 1.56 19.40 -6.45
N ALA A 178 0.54 19.85 -5.67
CA ALA A 178 0.65 19.97 -4.22
C ALA A 178 1.00 18.64 -3.54
N VAL A 179 0.52 17.52 -4.08
CA VAL A 179 0.84 16.17 -3.58
C VAL A 179 2.35 15.91 -3.68
N SER A 180 2.95 16.21 -4.84
CA SER A 180 4.39 16.00 -5.03
C SER A 180 5.24 16.92 -4.15
N VAL A 181 4.81 18.17 -3.97
CA VAL A 181 5.49 19.14 -3.09
C VAL A 181 5.41 18.69 -1.63
N ALA A 182 4.23 18.27 -1.17
CA ALA A 182 4.04 17.82 0.20
C ALA A 182 4.84 16.54 0.50
N ALA A 183 4.80 15.56 -0.40
CA ALA A 183 5.58 14.33 -0.29
C ALA A 183 7.10 14.61 -0.25
N GLY A 184 7.59 15.52 -1.10
CA GLY A 184 9.00 15.95 -1.08
C GLY A 184 9.41 16.69 0.19
N ALA A 185 8.46 17.26 0.92
CA ALA A 185 8.67 17.92 2.21
C ALA A 185 8.43 17.01 3.43
N GLY A 186 8.04 15.74 3.21
CA GLY A 186 7.65 14.81 4.29
C GLY A 186 6.46 15.32 5.10
N LYS A 187 5.48 15.96 4.44
CA LYS A 187 4.31 16.56 5.09
C LYS A 187 3.02 16.08 4.44
N PRO A 188 1.95 15.92 5.22
CA PRO A 188 0.64 15.62 4.65
C PRO A 188 0.14 16.75 3.75
N VAL A 189 -0.60 16.38 2.70
CA VAL A 189 -1.31 17.35 1.83
C VAL A 189 -2.45 17.97 2.64
N GLN A 190 -2.52 19.30 2.64
CA GLN A 190 -3.59 20.06 3.28
C GLN A 190 -4.59 20.56 2.24
#